data_0f22ec60a16f0816d5596b62d31fb8f8
#
_entry.id   0f22ec60a16f0816d5596b62d31fb8f8
#
_cell.length_a   1.000
_cell.length_b   1.000
_cell.length_c   1.000
_cell.angle_alpha   90.00
_cell.angle_beta   90.00
_cell.angle_gamma   90.00
#
_symmetry.space_group_name_H-M   'P 1'
#
loop_
_entity.id
_entity.type
_entity.pdbx_description
1 polymer ?
#
loop_
_entity_poly.entity_id
_entity_poly.type
_entity_poly.pdbx_seq_one_letter_code
_entity_poly.pdbx_strand_id
1 'polypeptide(L)'
;MKTKERKQKDLEALTEQFKNAKAAMLVGFKGMTVPKDQELRNQLREAGVTYGVVKNTLARKAAAGTALEQASDQFKGVTAVALSQQDPVNLSKAIAKFAKANPEIFSFKAGVVEGKVVALKDVEAIASLPSKEELISKVMFLINCQAQRLVTVLSAVPRNLAVVIKQIGEQKA
;
A
#
# COMPACT_ATOMS: atom_id res chain seq x y z
N MET A 1 21.59 -29.15 -0.14
CA MET A 1 20.20 -29.11 0.42
C MET A 1 20.24 -28.51 1.82
N LYS A 2 19.28 -27.62 2.19
CA LYS A 2 19.19 -27.10 3.57
C LYS A 2 18.86 -28.25 4.52
N THR A 3 19.55 -28.34 5.66
CA THR A 3 19.30 -29.29 6.73
C THR A 3 17.92 -29.11 7.35
N LYS A 4 17.40 -30.14 8.02
CA LYS A 4 16.06 -30.11 8.65
C LYS A 4 15.93 -28.99 9.70
N GLU A 5 16.98 -28.78 10.48
CA GLU A 5 17.07 -27.71 11.47
C GLU A 5 17.00 -26.29 10.88
N ARG A 6 17.71 -26.05 9.77
CA ARG A 6 17.64 -24.75 9.08
C ARG A 6 16.24 -24.46 8.54
N LYS A 7 15.52 -25.48 8.07
CA LYS A 7 14.14 -25.32 7.60
C LYS A 7 13.18 -25.00 8.74
N GLN A 8 13.42 -25.53 9.92
CA GLN A 8 12.63 -25.22 11.12
C GLN A 8 12.88 -23.78 11.55
N LYS A 9 14.13 -23.35 11.64
CA LYS A 9 14.47 -21.94 11.95
C LYS A 9 13.89 -20.95 10.93
N ASP A 10 14.01 -21.28 9.63
CA ASP A 10 13.41 -20.45 8.56
C ASP A 10 11.88 -20.39 8.71
N LEU A 11 11.22 -21.46 9.14
CA LEU A 11 9.78 -21.50 9.33
C LEU A 11 9.35 -20.69 10.56
N GLU A 12 10.05 -20.81 11.68
CA GLU A 12 9.80 -20.02 12.89
C GLU A 12 9.95 -18.53 12.62
N ALA A 13 11.05 -18.12 11.97
CA ALA A 13 11.29 -16.73 11.59
C ALA A 13 10.20 -16.19 10.65
N LEU A 14 9.76 -16.98 9.66
CA LEU A 14 8.65 -16.59 8.77
C LEU A 14 7.32 -16.47 9.52
N THR A 15 7.04 -17.37 10.44
CA THR A 15 5.81 -17.33 11.23
C THR A 15 5.76 -16.09 12.12
N GLU A 16 6.89 -15.72 12.74
CA GLU A 16 7.00 -14.48 13.52
C GLU A 16 6.81 -13.24 12.64
N GLN A 17 7.44 -13.23 11.46
CA GLN A 17 7.26 -12.12 10.51
C GLN A 17 5.81 -11.99 10.04
N PHE A 18 5.13 -13.10 9.78
CA PHE A 18 3.73 -13.10 9.34
C PHE A 18 2.76 -12.66 10.45
N LYS A 19 3.05 -13.01 11.71
CA LYS A 19 2.27 -12.57 12.87
C LYS A 19 2.41 -11.07 13.13
N ASN A 20 3.60 -10.53 12.93
CA ASN A 20 3.91 -9.12 13.19
C ASN A 20 3.56 -8.20 12.01
N ALA A 21 3.27 -8.75 10.82
CA ALA A 21 2.94 -7.99 9.64
C ALA A 21 1.48 -7.54 9.65
N LYS A 22 1.23 -6.23 9.48
CA LYS A 22 -0.11 -5.68 9.27
C LYS A 22 -0.58 -5.84 7.84
N ALA A 23 0.35 -5.85 6.90
CA ALA A 23 0.07 -6.10 5.49
C ALA A 23 1.12 -7.04 4.90
N ALA A 24 0.66 -7.97 4.08
CA ALA A 24 1.48 -8.90 3.35
C ALA A 24 1.02 -8.98 1.90
N MET A 25 1.92 -8.86 0.96
CA MET A 25 1.63 -8.97 -0.47
C MET A 25 2.45 -10.08 -1.11
N LEU A 26 1.75 -10.94 -1.82
CA LEU A 26 2.31 -12.05 -2.59
C LEU A 26 2.52 -11.60 -4.02
N VAL A 27 3.76 -11.65 -4.46
CA VAL A 27 4.13 -11.25 -5.82
C VAL A 27 4.86 -12.39 -6.53
N GLY A 28 4.57 -12.54 -7.80
CA GLY A 28 5.26 -13.45 -8.69
C GLY A 28 6.19 -12.65 -9.59
N PHE A 29 7.28 -13.27 -9.97
CA PHE A 29 8.16 -12.67 -10.97
C PHE A 29 8.60 -13.75 -11.97
N LYS A 30 8.80 -13.32 -13.22
CA LYS A 30 9.25 -14.18 -14.31
C LYS A 30 10.30 -13.43 -15.13
N GLY A 31 11.50 -14.01 -15.25
CA GLY A 31 12.55 -13.38 -16.05
C GLY A 31 13.15 -12.09 -15.49
N MET A 32 13.14 -11.92 -14.15
CA MET A 32 13.70 -10.73 -13.51
C MET A 32 15.23 -10.72 -13.61
N THR A 33 15.81 -9.60 -14.05
CA THR A 33 17.25 -9.38 -14.06
C THR A 33 17.75 -8.89 -12.71
N VAL A 34 19.02 -9.16 -12.38
CA VAL A 34 19.64 -8.78 -11.11
C VAL A 34 19.53 -7.27 -10.81
N PRO A 35 19.82 -6.36 -11.78
CA PRO A 35 19.65 -4.93 -11.54
C PRO A 35 18.24 -4.54 -11.13
N LYS A 36 17.23 -5.07 -11.82
CA LYS A 36 15.81 -4.77 -11.51
C LYS A 36 15.37 -5.31 -10.15
N ASP A 37 15.85 -6.48 -9.72
CA ASP A 37 15.58 -7.00 -8.37
C ASP A 37 16.22 -6.09 -7.30
N GLN A 38 17.41 -5.56 -7.59
CA GLN A 38 18.09 -4.65 -6.68
C GLN A 38 17.39 -3.30 -6.56
N GLU A 39 16.89 -2.76 -7.65
CA GLU A 39 16.04 -1.55 -7.65
C GLU A 39 14.76 -1.75 -6.83
N LEU A 40 14.06 -2.87 -7.05
CA LEU A 40 12.88 -3.22 -6.28
C LEU A 40 13.18 -3.32 -4.78
N ARG A 41 14.26 -3.99 -4.40
CA ARG A 41 14.68 -4.12 -3.01
C ARG A 41 15.01 -2.77 -2.37
N ASN A 42 15.66 -1.89 -3.10
CA ASN A 42 15.98 -0.55 -2.61
C ASN A 42 14.70 0.26 -2.37
N GLN A 43 13.79 0.30 -3.34
CA GLN A 43 12.50 1.00 -3.21
C GLN A 43 11.65 0.46 -2.04
N LEU A 44 11.63 -0.87 -1.86
CA LEU A 44 10.91 -1.49 -0.75
C LEU A 44 11.56 -1.22 0.61
N ARG A 45 12.89 -1.17 0.68
CA ARG A 45 13.62 -0.80 1.90
C ARG A 45 13.37 0.65 2.30
N GLU A 46 13.37 1.57 1.34
CA GLU A 46 13.01 2.98 1.58
C GLU A 46 11.58 3.12 2.11
N ALA A 47 10.67 2.26 1.67
CA ALA A 47 9.29 2.20 2.17
C ALA A 47 9.14 1.44 3.50
N GLY A 48 10.24 0.96 4.12
CA GLY A 48 10.21 0.18 5.37
C GLY A 48 9.60 -1.22 5.24
N VAL A 49 9.67 -1.80 4.04
CA VAL A 49 9.08 -3.10 3.71
C VAL A 49 10.13 -4.19 3.70
N THR A 50 9.84 -5.30 4.36
CA THR A 50 10.66 -6.51 4.31
C THR A 50 10.26 -7.34 3.09
N TYR A 51 11.19 -7.52 2.15
CA TYR A 51 10.98 -8.31 0.94
C TYR A 51 11.84 -9.55 0.92
N GLY A 52 11.24 -10.71 0.64
CA GLY A 52 11.95 -11.98 0.58
C GLY A 52 11.30 -12.98 -0.36
N VAL A 53 12.15 -13.78 -1.02
CA VAL A 53 11.69 -14.93 -1.81
C VAL A 53 11.57 -16.13 -0.89
N VAL A 54 10.40 -16.74 -0.85
CA VAL A 54 10.09 -17.86 0.05
C VAL A 54 9.70 -19.12 -0.71
N LYS A 55 10.04 -20.25 -0.13
CA LYS A 55 9.58 -21.53 -0.65
C LYS A 55 8.10 -21.73 -0.33
N ASN A 56 7.25 -21.96 -1.35
CA ASN A 56 5.80 -22.08 -1.23
C ASN A 56 5.35 -23.06 -0.14
N THR A 57 6.03 -24.20 0.00
CA THR A 57 5.70 -25.21 1.03
C THR A 57 5.97 -24.73 2.45
N LEU A 58 7.00 -23.89 2.67
CA LEU A 58 7.28 -23.29 3.97
C LEU A 58 6.33 -22.13 4.23
N ALA A 59 6.07 -21.29 3.21
CA ALA A 59 5.15 -20.20 3.32
C ALA A 59 3.72 -20.64 3.66
N ARG A 60 3.21 -21.72 3.04
CA ARG A 60 1.90 -22.30 3.39
C ARG A 60 1.85 -22.78 4.82
N LYS A 61 2.91 -23.44 5.33
CA LYS A 61 2.96 -23.88 6.73
C LYS A 61 3.03 -22.71 7.71
N ALA A 62 3.76 -21.67 7.37
CA ALA A 62 3.86 -20.46 8.17
C ALA A 62 2.59 -19.59 8.13
N ALA A 63 1.83 -19.65 7.03
CA ALA A 63 0.57 -18.95 6.87
C ALA A 63 -0.59 -19.59 7.66
N ALA A 64 -0.49 -20.89 7.95
CA ALA A 64 -1.49 -21.58 8.74
C ALA A 64 -1.61 -20.94 10.14
N GLY A 65 -2.84 -20.56 10.52
CA GLY A 65 -3.12 -19.85 11.76
C GLY A 65 -2.80 -18.34 11.74
N THR A 66 -2.50 -17.76 10.58
CA THR A 66 -2.32 -16.31 10.40
C THR A 66 -3.34 -15.75 9.40
N ALA A 67 -3.46 -14.42 9.33
CA ALA A 67 -4.34 -13.76 8.37
C ALA A 67 -4.05 -14.13 6.90
N LEU A 68 -2.86 -14.64 6.62
CA LEU A 68 -2.43 -15.10 5.29
C LEU A 68 -2.98 -16.47 4.89
N GLU A 69 -3.64 -17.19 5.78
CA GLU A 69 -4.23 -18.50 5.49
C GLU A 69 -5.23 -18.44 4.33
N GLN A 70 -6.02 -17.36 4.25
CA GLN A 70 -6.98 -17.13 3.16
C GLN A 70 -6.31 -16.95 1.78
N ALA A 71 -5.03 -16.57 1.75
CA ALA A 71 -4.25 -16.42 0.53
C ALA A 71 -3.37 -17.66 0.23
N SER A 72 -3.51 -18.76 1.00
CA SER A 72 -2.68 -19.96 0.87
C SER A 72 -2.74 -20.62 -0.51
N ASP A 73 -3.88 -20.54 -1.19
CA ASP A 73 -4.09 -21.11 -2.54
C ASP A 73 -3.27 -20.39 -3.63
N GLN A 74 -2.88 -19.14 -3.37
CA GLN A 74 -2.11 -18.32 -4.32
C GLN A 74 -0.60 -18.60 -4.31
N PHE A 75 -0.10 -19.44 -3.38
CA PHE A 75 1.30 -19.88 -3.37
C PHE A 75 1.58 -20.90 -4.47
N LYS A 76 1.51 -20.49 -5.73
CA LYS A 76 1.82 -21.30 -6.92
C LYS A 76 2.95 -20.63 -7.72
N GLY A 77 3.91 -21.44 -8.23
CA GLY A 77 5.05 -20.93 -9.00
C GLY A 77 6.05 -20.12 -8.18
N VAL A 78 6.82 -19.25 -8.81
CA VAL A 78 7.78 -18.38 -8.10
C VAL A 78 7.00 -17.35 -7.28
N THR A 79 7.32 -17.27 -6.01
CA THR A 79 6.61 -16.36 -5.08
C THR A 79 7.60 -15.65 -4.17
N ALA A 80 7.50 -14.34 -4.16
CA ALA A 80 8.11 -13.51 -3.15
C ALA A 80 7.02 -12.89 -2.26
N VAL A 81 7.38 -12.61 -1.03
CA VAL A 81 6.51 -12.01 -0.04
C VAL A 81 7.09 -10.66 0.35
N ALA A 82 6.27 -9.64 0.28
CA ALA A 82 6.58 -8.30 0.78
C ALA A 82 5.71 -8.05 2.02
N LEU A 83 6.34 -7.76 3.15
CA LEU A 83 5.71 -7.59 4.45
C LEU A 83 5.91 -6.17 4.96
N SER A 84 4.83 -5.52 5.39
CA SER A 84 4.90 -4.24 6.08
C SER A 84 4.35 -4.36 7.50
N GLN A 85 5.09 -3.82 8.46
CA GLN A 85 4.68 -3.75 9.87
C GLN A 85 4.01 -2.42 10.21
N GLN A 86 4.32 -1.36 9.48
CA GLN A 86 3.86 0.00 9.77
C GLN A 86 2.69 0.41 8.89
N ASP A 87 2.93 0.65 7.61
CA ASP A 87 1.97 1.27 6.70
C ASP A 87 1.65 0.37 5.49
N PRO A 88 0.40 -0.10 5.35
CA PRO A 88 -0.03 -0.86 4.19
C PRO A 88 -0.04 -0.02 2.90
N VAL A 89 -0.25 1.31 3.01
CA VAL A 89 -0.34 2.22 1.86
C VAL A 89 1.01 2.37 1.16
N ASN A 90 2.10 2.50 1.92
CA ASN A 90 3.45 2.62 1.36
C ASN A 90 3.88 1.34 0.64
N LEU A 91 3.54 0.17 1.19
CA LEU A 91 3.74 -1.12 0.55
C LEU A 91 2.98 -1.20 -0.79
N SER A 92 1.70 -0.84 -0.79
CA SER A 92 0.85 -0.85 -1.98
C SER A 92 1.36 0.11 -3.06
N LYS A 93 1.79 1.32 -2.68
CA LYS A 93 2.37 2.32 -3.59
C LYS A 93 3.66 1.82 -4.25
N ALA A 94 4.57 1.24 -3.47
CA ALA A 94 5.83 0.72 -4.00
C ALA A 94 5.59 -0.42 -4.99
N ILE A 95 4.72 -1.37 -4.64
CA ILE A 95 4.38 -2.50 -5.51
C ILE A 95 3.63 -2.04 -6.77
N ALA A 96 2.66 -1.13 -6.64
CA ALA A 96 1.92 -0.62 -7.79
C ALA A 96 2.80 0.18 -8.76
N LYS A 97 3.73 0.99 -8.25
CA LYS A 97 4.72 1.69 -9.09
C LYS A 97 5.59 0.72 -9.88
N PHE A 98 6.12 -0.30 -9.21
CA PHE A 98 6.98 -1.28 -9.86
C PHE A 98 6.21 -2.18 -10.84
N ALA A 99 4.99 -2.58 -10.51
CA ALA A 99 4.13 -3.36 -11.40
C ALA A 99 3.78 -2.60 -12.69
N LYS A 100 3.51 -1.30 -12.58
CA LYS A 100 3.26 -0.43 -13.75
C LYS A 100 4.50 -0.24 -14.62
N ALA A 101 5.69 -0.16 -14.00
CA ALA A 101 6.95 -0.02 -14.73
C ALA A 101 7.39 -1.31 -15.45
N ASN A 102 7.01 -2.49 -14.92
CA ASN A 102 7.45 -3.79 -15.44
C ASN A 102 6.31 -4.83 -15.47
N PRO A 103 5.27 -4.64 -16.31
CA PRO A 103 4.08 -5.51 -16.30
C PRO A 103 4.36 -6.94 -16.77
N GLU A 104 5.39 -7.15 -17.61
CA GLU A 104 5.72 -8.47 -18.15
C GLU A 104 6.52 -9.33 -17.15
N ILE A 105 7.30 -8.68 -16.27
CA ILE A 105 8.25 -9.35 -15.37
C ILE A 105 7.60 -9.62 -14.02
N PHE A 106 6.71 -8.71 -13.59
CA PHE A 106 6.16 -8.67 -12.24
C PHE A 106 4.66 -8.92 -12.26
N SER A 107 4.21 -9.94 -11.53
CA SER A 107 2.80 -10.28 -11.41
C SER A 107 2.37 -10.23 -9.93
N PHE A 108 1.33 -9.47 -9.66
CA PHE A 108 0.67 -9.51 -8.35
C PHE A 108 -0.23 -10.75 -8.27
N LYS A 109 -0.15 -11.50 -7.18
CA LYS A 109 -0.95 -12.71 -6.97
C LYS A 109 -2.11 -12.47 -6.01
N ALA A 110 -1.80 -12.05 -4.81
CA ALA A 110 -2.76 -11.71 -3.78
C ALA A 110 -2.08 -10.84 -2.72
N GLY A 111 -2.87 -10.11 -1.97
CA GLY A 111 -2.42 -9.42 -0.77
C GLY A 111 -3.37 -9.67 0.38
N VAL A 112 -2.87 -9.52 1.58
CA VAL A 112 -3.68 -9.47 2.80
C VAL A 112 -3.32 -8.16 3.50
N VAL A 113 -4.34 -7.35 3.73
CA VAL A 113 -4.21 -6.07 4.44
C VAL A 113 -5.22 -6.09 5.58
N GLU A 114 -4.73 -5.99 6.81
CA GLU A 114 -5.56 -6.01 8.02
C GLU A 114 -6.54 -7.21 8.08
N GLY A 115 -6.09 -8.38 7.63
CA GLY A 115 -6.88 -9.61 7.64
C GLY A 115 -7.85 -9.79 6.47
N LYS A 116 -7.91 -8.83 5.53
CA LYS A 116 -8.74 -8.93 4.32
C LYS A 116 -7.88 -9.27 3.11
N VAL A 117 -8.34 -10.22 2.32
CA VAL A 117 -7.69 -10.55 1.04
C VAL A 117 -7.98 -9.45 0.03
N VAL A 118 -6.94 -8.94 -0.58
CA VAL A 118 -6.95 -7.82 -1.51
C VAL A 118 -6.54 -8.31 -2.89
N ALA A 119 -7.37 -8.03 -3.89
CA ALA A 119 -7.08 -8.30 -5.31
C ALA A 119 -6.27 -7.15 -5.93
N LEU A 120 -5.78 -7.35 -7.16
CA LEU A 120 -4.95 -6.37 -7.86
C LEU A 120 -5.66 -4.99 -8.01
N LYS A 121 -6.96 -5.00 -8.30
CA LYS A 121 -7.75 -3.76 -8.41
C LYS A 121 -7.80 -2.97 -7.10
N ASP A 122 -7.92 -3.68 -5.99
CA ASP A 122 -7.96 -3.06 -4.67
C ASP A 122 -6.59 -2.51 -4.25
N VAL A 123 -5.50 -3.17 -4.67
CA VAL A 123 -4.13 -2.66 -4.44
C VAL A 123 -3.92 -1.33 -5.16
N GLU A 124 -4.42 -1.18 -6.38
CA GLU A 124 -4.37 0.10 -7.11
C GLU A 124 -5.20 1.18 -6.42
N ALA A 125 -6.37 0.83 -5.91
CA ALA A 125 -7.21 1.74 -5.13
C ALA A 125 -6.50 2.18 -3.83
N ILE A 126 -5.89 1.24 -3.10
CA ILE A 126 -5.10 1.53 -1.89
C ILE A 126 -3.86 2.37 -2.24
N ALA A 127 -3.18 2.08 -3.33
CA ALA A 127 -2.01 2.83 -3.79
C ALA A 127 -2.35 4.28 -4.18
N SER A 128 -3.59 4.57 -4.58
CA SER A 128 -4.06 5.92 -4.86
C SER A 128 -4.38 6.74 -3.60
N LEU A 129 -4.47 6.09 -2.43
CA LEU A 129 -4.73 6.78 -1.16
C LEU A 129 -3.55 7.68 -0.78
N PRO A 130 -3.85 8.84 -0.21
CA PRO A 130 -2.83 9.72 0.36
C PRO A 130 -2.17 9.10 1.59
N SER A 131 -1.12 9.73 2.11
CA SER A 131 -0.44 9.29 3.32
C SER A 131 -1.39 9.29 4.53
N LYS A 132 -1.04 8.56 5.59
CA LYS A 132 -1.84 8.50 6.83
C LYS A 132 -2.09 9.89 7.41
N GLU A 133 -1.09 10.77 7.39
CA GLU A 133 -1.20 12.13 7.89
C GLU A 133 -2.17 12.99 7.07
N GLU A 134 -2.11 12.85 5.75
CA GLU A 134 -3.04 13.53 4.84
C GLU A 134 -4.47 13.01 4.97
N LEU A 135 -4.66 11.71 5.25
CA LEU A 135 -5.99 11.14 5.54
C LEU A 135 -6.58 11.72 6.81
N ILE A 136 -5.78 11.83 7.88
CA ILE A 136 -6.19 12.47 9.13
C ILE A 136 -6.56 13.94 8.89
N SER A 137 -5.73 14.68 8.16
CA SER A 137 -6.01 16.06 7.77
C SER A 137 -7.33 16.20 7.00
N LYS A 138 -7.60 15.30 6.05
CA LYS A 138 -8.87 15.27 5.32
C LYS A 138 -10.07 15.01 6.22
N VAL A 139 -9.94 14.09 7.17
CA VAL A 139 -11.02 13.80 8.14
C VAL A 139 -11.28 15.03 9.02
N MET A 140 -10.24 15.67 9.54
CA MET A 140 -10.37 16.90 10.32
C MET A 140 -11.01 18.02 9.50
N PHE A 141 -10.60 18.19 8.23
CA PHE A 141 -11.22 19.14 7.30
C PHE A 141 -12.70 18.84 7.08
N LEU A 142 -13.08 17.57 6.87
CA LEU A 142 -14.48 17.18 6.68
C LEU A 142 -15.37 17.51 7.90
N ILE A 143 -14.85 17.29 9.10
CA ILE A 143 -15.57 17.65 10.34
C ILE A 143 -15.80 19.17 10.42
N ASN A 144 -14.78 19.97 10.09
CA ASN A 144 -14.84 21.42 10.19
C ASN A 144 -15.53 22.09 9.00
N CYS A 145 -15.63 21.39 7.86
CA CYS A 145 -16.14 21.94 6.61
C CYS A 145 -17.61 22.39 6.71
N GLN A 146 -18.43 21.77 7.56
CA GLN A 146 -19.84 22.13 7.74
C GLN A 146 -19.97 23.54 8.34
N ALA A 147 -19.22 23.82 9.41
CA ALA A 147 -19.19 25.14 10.03
C ALA A 147 -18.63 26.20 9.05
N GLN A 148 -17.57 25.84 8.36
CA GLN A 148 -16.93 26.74 7.38
C GLN A 148 -17.84 27.08 6.21
N ARG A 149 -18.63 26.11 5.70
CA ARG A 149 -19.62 26.35 4.65
C ARG A 149 -20.71 27.32 5.11
N LEU A 150 -21.21 27.17 6.33
CA LEU A 150 -22.22 28.07 6.89
C LEU A 150 -21.69 29.50 6.93
N VAL A 151 -20.49 29.71 7.47
CA VAL A 151 -19.84 31.04 7.54
C VAL A 151 -19.61 31.58 6.11
N THR A 152 -19.20 30.75 5.17
CA THR A 152 -18.98 31.16 3.79
C THR A 152 -20.28 31.65 3.13
N VAL A 153 -21.40 30.94 3.33
CA VAL A 153 -22.70 31.34 2.78
C VAL A 153 -23.17 32.67 3.41
N LEU A 154 -23.05 32.84 4.72
CA LEU A 154 -23.41 34.08 5.39
C LEU A 154 -22.56 35.26 4.95
N SER A 155 -21.27 35.05 4.70
CA SER A 155 -20.34 36.10 4.23
C SER A 155 -20.34 36.30 2.73
N ALA A 156 -21.02 35.45 1.94
CA ALA A 156 -21.03 35.52 0.48
C ALA A 156 -21.69 36.80 -0.04
N VAL A 157 -22.83 37.20 0.54
CA VAL A 157 -23.57 38.39 0.08
C VAL A 157 -22.74 39.67 0.21
N PRO A 158 -22.18 40.05 1.38
CA PRO A 158 -21.37 41.24 1.52
C PRO A 158 -20.07 41.17 0.70
N ARG A 159 -19.48 40.00 0.57
CA ARG A 159 -18.26 39.79 -0.23
C ARG A 159 -18.52 40.01 -1.69
N ASN A 160 -19.60 39.45 -2.28
CA ASN A 160 -19.95 39.59 -3.66
C ASN A 160 -20.27 41.06 -4.00
N LEU A 161 -20.95 41.78 -3.12
CA LEU A 161 -21.20 43.21 -3.25
C LEU A 161 -19.88 44.01 -3.34
N ALA A 162 -18.95 43.74 -2.44
CA ALA A 162 -17.64 44.40 -2.44
C ALA A 162 -16.83 44.11 -3.71
N VAL A 163 -16.88 42.88 -4.21
CA VAL A 163 -16.22 42.48 -5.46
C VAL A 163 -16.81 43.25 -6.66
N VAL A 164 -18.15 43.35 -6.76
CA VAL A 164 -18.81 44.08 -7.84
C VAL A 164 -18.43 45.58 -7.81
N ILE A 165 -18.46 46.20 -6.61
CA ILE A 165 -18.05 47.59 -6.46
C ILE A 165 -16.59 47.79 -6.89
N LYS A 166 -15.70 46.88 -6.51
CA LYS A 166 -14.29 46.92 -6.90
C LYS A 166 -14.15 46.82 -8.42
N GLN A 167 -14.85 45.87 -9.07
CA GLN A 167 -14.80 45.68 -10.51
C GLN A 167 -15.34 46.93 -11.30
N ILE A 168 -16.40 47.55 -10.80
CA ILE A 168 -16.92 48.80 -11.38
C ILE A 168 -15.89 49.93 -11.24
N GLY A 169 -15.18 50.01 -10.11
CA GLY A 169 -14.11 50.97 -9.91
C GLY A 169 -12.93 50.78 -10.88
N GLU A 170 -12.52 49.52 -11.07
CA GLU A 170 -11.44 49.16 -12.02
C GLU A 170 -11.81 49.38 -13.49
N GLN A 171 -13.08 49.26 -13.85
CA GLN A 171 -13.54 49.55 -15.22
C GLN A 171 -13.68 51.06 -15.52
N LYS A 172 -13.76 51.91 -14.50
CA LYS A 172 -13.89 53.36 -14.65
C LYS A 172 -12.56 54.11 -14.50
N ALA A 173 -11.51 53.44 -14.05
CA ALA A 173 -10.14 53.95 -13.99
C ALA A 173 -9.38 53.58 -15.27
#